data_89c853b30292cf60cc8d2f662583bc50
#
_entry.id   89c853b30292cf60cc8d2f662583bc50
#
_cell.length_a   1.000
_cell.length_b   1.000
_cell.length_c   1.000
_cell.angle_alpha   90.00
_cell.angle_beta   90.00
_cell.angle_gamma   90.00
#
_symmetry.space_group_name_H-M   'P 1'
#
loop_
_entity.id
_entity.type
_entity.pdbx_description
1 polymer ?
#
loop_
_entity_poly.entity_id
_entity_poly.type
_entity_poly.pdbx_seq_one_letter_code
_entity_poly.pdbx_strand_id
1 'polypeptide(L)'
;MLDNDKPTILMSKCIEGDSCRYDGSMIKDSFINKLKSYVNVIEVCPEVGIGLSTPRDSLRLIGNESKVNLVCSKTGEDLTEAMMNFSNKFLKNIDKSKINGIILKGRSPSCGIKDVKLYNNIGKASIINRNNSGIFAQKLMTEFGDIPIEDEGRLTNYNIREKFLTWVYANYNYTTVEEKKSVRELVKFQSQYKYLLMAYSPARQKELGKIVGSASKASLNDTIVEYKQVLSKTLSNSPRPMRNVNMLLHLFGYFSRELSKEEKAFFLDTLEKYQNKKVPFSLPLTIIKSWAIRFNNDYLLDQKIFESFPIELVDVTDSGKGI
;
A
#
# COMPACT_ATOMS: atom_id res chain seq x y z
N MET A 1 5.21 23.27 2.16
CA MET A 1 4.27 22.75 3.17
C MET A 1 3.55 21.55 2.56
N LEU A 2 3.27 20.50 3.33
CA LEU A 2 2.45 19.39 2.85
C LEU A 2 1.01 19.87 2.72
N ASP A 3 0.35 19.45 1.63
CA ASP A 3 -1.07 19.72 1.40
C ASP A 3 -1.89 18.77 2.29
N ASN A 4 -2.68 19.30 3.21
CA ASN A 4 -3.48 18.48 4.13
C ASN A 4 -4.59 17.69 3.42
N ASP A 5 -4.90 18.04 2.17
CA ASP A 5 -5.95 17.39 1.39
C ASP A 5 -5.43 16.18 0.57
N LYS A 6 -4.16 15.79 0.77
CA LYS A 6 -3.54 14.65 0.07
C LYS A 6 -2.83 13.70 1.01
N PRO A 7 -2.84 12.38 0.73
CA PRO A 7 -2.02 11.42 1.46
C PRO A 7 -0.52 11.73 1.28
N THR A 8 0.28 11.38 2.27
CA THR A 8 1.74 11.57 2.23
C THR A 8 2.44 10.23 2.03
N ILE A 9 3.34 10.19 1.04
CA ILE A 9 4.16 9.02 0.72
C ILE A 9 5.64 9.33 0.95
N LEU A 10 6.31 8.48 1.72
CA LEU A 10 7.78 8.47 1.78
C LEU A 10 8.32 7.73 0.56
N MET A 11 9.22 8.35 -0.19
CA MET A 11 9.71 7.80 -1.46
C MET A 11 11.24 7.86 -1.58
N SER A 12 11.83 6.82 -2.19
CA SER A 12 13.23 6.88 -2.59
C SER A 12 13.46 8.01 -3.59
N LYS A 13 14.31 8.98 -3.26
CA LYS A 13 14.54 10.20 -4.03
C LYS A 13 14.96 9.96 -5.49
N CYS A 14 15.62 8.85 -5.78
CA CYS A 14 16.02 8.47 -7.13
C CYS A 14 14.86 8.04 -8.05
N ILE A 15 13.63 7.95 -7.55
CA ILE A 15 12.43 7.64 -8.36
C ILE A 15 11.71 8.96 -8.63
N GLU A 16 11.77 9.46 -9.87
CA GLU A 16 11.11 10.71 -10.31
C GLU A 16 11.44 11.97 -9.45
N GLY A 17 12.50 11.93 -8.63
CA GLY A 17 12.92 13.04 -7.76
C GLY A 17 14.25 13.63 -8.17
N ASP A 18 15.35 12.88 -8.07
CA ASP A 18 16.70 13.37 -8.30
C ASP A 18 17.60 12.30 -8.92
N SER A 19 18.60 12.73 -9.66
CA SER A 19 19.62 11.86 -10.28
C SER A 19 20.67 11.39 -9.26
N CYS A 20 20.21 10.81 -8.16
CA CYS A 20 21.03 10.43 -7.00
C CYS A 20 21.37 8.94 -6.92
N ARG A 21 21.17 8.16 -7.98
CA ARG A 21 21.64 6.78 -8.05
C ARG A 21 23.17 6.71 -8.13
N TYR A 22 23.71 5.53 -7.84
CA TYR A 22 25.16 5.28 -7.88
C TYR A 22 25.80 5.64 -9.24
N ASP A 23 25.07 5.49 -10.34
CA ASP A 23 25.47 5.79 -11.71
C ASP A 23 25.15 7.24 -12.16
N GLY A 24 24.63 8.08 -11.25
CA GLY A 24 24.19 9.43 -11.56
C GLY A 24 22.88 9.50 -12.35
N SER A 25 22.14 8.41 -12.47
CA SER A 25 20.84 8.38 -13.14
C SER A 25 19.66 8.58 -12.17
N MET A 26 18.47 8.80 -12.73
CA MET A 26 17.18 8.81 -12.08
C MET A 26 16.28 7.75 -12.75
N ILE A 27 15.39 7.15 -11.99
CA ILE A 27 14.38 6.25 -12.53
C ILE A 27 13.18 7.07 -12.96
N LYS A 28 12.82 6.94 -14.23
CA LYS A 28 11.58 7.49 -14.77
C LYS A 28 10.50 6.43 -14.74
N ASP A 29 9.35 6.77 -14.18
CA ASP A 29 8.19 5.90 -14.06
C ASP A 29 6.92 6.73 -14.23
N SER A 30 6.17 6.46 -15.30
CA SER A 30 4.99 7.23 -15.68
C SER A 30 3.88 7.20 -14.61
N PHE A 31 3.70 6.04 -13.96
CA PHE A 31 2.72 5.92 -12.87
C PHE A 31 3.14 6.74 -11.65
N ILE A 32 4.41 6.63 -11.22
CA ILE A 32 4.92 7.42 -10.09
C ILE A 32 4.86 8.92 -10.39
N ASN A 33 5.22 9.33 -11.60
CA ASN A 33 5.11 10.73 -12.01
C ASN A 33 3.68 11.24 -11.92
N LYS A 34 2.70 10.46 -12.38
CA LYS A 34 1.27 10.78 -12.24
C LYS A 34 0.83 10.81 -10.77
N LEU A 35 1.26 9.82 -9.97
CA LEU A 35 0.92 9.72 -8.55
C LEU A 35 1.35 10.97 -7.76
N LYS A 36 2.49 11.57 -8.08
CA LYS A 36 3.00 12.79 -7.41
C LYS A 36 2.03 13.98 -7.46
N SER A 37 1.10 14.01 -8.41
CA SER A 37 0.06 15.04 -8.46
C SER A 37 -1.08 14.83 -7.45
N TYR A 38 -1.22 13.61 -6.91
CA TYR A 38 -2.29 13.18 -6.01
C TYR A 38 -1.84 12.91 -4.58
N VAL A 39 -0.53 13.04 -4.31
CA VAL A 39 0.04 12.77 -2.99
C VAL A 39 1.09 13.83 -2.63
N ASN A 40 1.33 14.02 -1.34
CA ASN A 40 2.54 14.68 -0.86
C ASN A 40 3.69 13.67 -0.89
N VAL A 41 4.89 14.12 -1.27
CA VAL A 41 6.07 13.26 -1.32
C VAL A 41 7.12 13.76 -0.34
N ILE A 42 7.60 12.86 0.53
CA ILE A 42 8.80 13.05 1.33
C ILE A 42 9.90 12.20 0.70
N GLU A 43 10.90 12.85 0.15
CA GLU A 43 11.98 12.18 -0.58
C GLU A 43 13.16 11.85 0.34
N VAL A 44 13.73 10.65 0.18
CA VAL A 44 14.93 10.22 0.90
C VAL A 44 15.88 9.43 0.02
N CYS A 45 17.17 9.74 0.08
CA CYS A 45 18.23 8.88 -0.42
C CYS A 45 19.17 8.55 0.73
N PRO A 46 19.11 7.33 1.30
CA PRO A 46 19.93 6.97 2.44
C PRO A 46 21.41 6.92 2.10
N GLU A 47 21.79 6.60 0.85
CA GLU A 47 23.17 6.55 0.41
C GLU A 47 23.80 7.94 0.35
N VAL A 48 23.08 8.95 -0.16
CA VAL A 48 23.50 10.35 -0.08
C VAL A 48 23.46 10.85 1.37
N GLY A 49 22.49 10.39 2.14
CA GLY A 49 22.31 10.74 3.55
C GLY A 49 23.47 10.30 4.46
N ILE A 50 24.21 9.25 4.10
CA ILE A 50 25.44 8.84 4.79
C ILE A 50 26.71 9.52 4.23
N GLY A 51 26.56 10.51 3.33
CA GLY A 51 27.65 11.30 2.79
C GLY A 51 28.29 10.78 1.50
N LEU A 52 27.69 9.77 0.86
CA LEU A 52 28.20 9.26 -0.41
C LEU A 52 27.89 10.24 -1.57
N SER A 53 28.87 10.44 -2.46
CA SER A 53 28.73 11.28 -3.64
C SER A 53 27.80 10.67 -4.69
N THR A 54 27.46 11.47 -5.68
CA THR A 54 26.80 11.02 -6.92
C THR A 54 27.58 11.56 -8.11
N PRO A 55 28.08 10.74 -9.03
CA PRO A 55 28.06 9.26 -9.02
C PRO A 55 28.99 8.65 -7.95
N ARG A 56 28.83 7.34 -7.68
CA ARG A 56 29.62 6.59 -6.71
C ARG A 56 29.74 5.11 -7.09
N ASP A 57 30.62 4.39 -6.43
CA ASP A 57 30.69 2.96 -6.57
C ASP A 57 29.42 2.28 -6.02
N SER A 58 28.99 1.21 -6.64
CA SER A 58 27.79 0.48 -6.19
C SER A 58 28.01 -0.16 -4.82
N LEU A 59 26.94 -0.25 -4.05
CA LEU A 59 26.93 -0.97 -2.79
C LEU A 59 26.42 -2.41 -2.98
N ARG A 60 26.74 -3.29 -2.05
CA ARG A 60 26.20 -4.64 -1.97
C ARG A 60 26.06 -5.13 -0.54
N LEU A 61 25.19 -6.11 -0.34
CA LEU A 61 25.12 -6.85 0.91
C LEU A 61 26.08 -8.03 0.84
N ILE A 62 26.92 -8.16 1.89
CA ILE A 62 27.79 -9.33 2.08
C ILE A 62 27.56 -9.95 3.46
N GLY A 63 27.91 -11.21 3.60
CA GLY A 63 27.82 -11.90 4.90
C GLY A 63 27.15 -13.26 4.81
N ASN A 64 26.37 -13.60 5.83
CA ASN A 64 25.58 -14.83 5.91
C ASN A 64 24.20 -14.52 6.51
N GLU A 65 23.39 -15.55 6.76
CA GLU A 65 22.02 -15.37 7.27
C GLU A 65 21.95 -14.69 8.65
N SER A 66 23.01 -14.83 9.47
CA SER A 66 23.07 -14.27 10.83
C SER A 66 23.67 -12.87 10.89
N LYS A 67 24.51 -12.50 9.90
CA LYS A 67 25.17 -11.20 9.85
C LYS A 67 25.27 -10.69 8.43
N VAL A 68 24.61 -9.57 8.14
CA VAL A 68 24.58 -8.91 6.85
C VAL A 68 25.22 -7.53 6.96
N ASN A 69 26.24 -7.28 6.15
CA ASN A 69 26.95 -6.00 6.09
C ASN A 69 26.67 -5.31 4.74
N LEU A 70 26.56 -3.99 4.76
CA LEU A 70 26.49 -3.13 3.58
C LEU A 70 27.88 -2.62 3.26
N VAL A 71 28.41 -2.97 2.10
CA VAL A 71 29.77 -2.59 1.73
C VAL A 71 29.84 -1.92 0.35
N CYS A 72 30.85 -1.06 0.16
CA CYS A 72 31.23 -0.60 -1.16
C CYS A 72 31.78 -1.78 -1.98
N SER A 73 31.23 -2.01 -3.17
CA SER A 73 31.56 -3.19 -3.98
C SER A 73 32.99 -3.19 -4.52
N LYS A 74 33.63 -2.03 -4.62
CA LYS A 74 34.98 -1.83 -5.15
C LYS A 74 36.04 -1.80 -4.04
N THR A 75 35.81 -1.02 -2.99
CA THR A 75 36.79 -0.80 -1.90
C THR A 75 36.63 -1.83 -0.78
N GLY A 76 35.47 -2.42 -0.59
CA GLY A 76 35.13 -3.26 0.55
C GLY A 76 34.85 -2.50 1.83
N GLU A 77 34.83 -1.17 1.81
CA GLU A 77 34.50 -0.32 2.95
C GLU A 77 33.13 -0.72 3.54
N ASP A 78 33.08 -0.94 4.84
CA ASP A 78 31.84 -1.29 5.56
C ASP A 78 31.07 -0.01 5.94
N LEU A 79 29.89 0.14 5.38
CA LEU A 79 28.98 1.26 5.56
C LEU A 79 27.76 0.90 6.41
N THR A 80 27.75 -0.29 7.02
CA THR A 80 26.60 -0.79 7.76
C THR A 80 26.23 0.11 8.92
N GLU A 81 27.21 0.49 9.75
CA GLU A 81 26.99 1.35 10.91
C GLU A 81 26.51 2.74 10.49
N ALA A 82 27.15 3.35 9.48
CA ALA A 82 26.75 4.65 8.95
C ALA A 82 25.30 4.62 8.46
N MET A 83 24.89 3.56 7.73
CA MET A 83 23.52 3.38 7.25
C MET A 83 22.53 3.18 8.39
N MET A 84 22.88 2.40 9.42
CA MET A 84 22.03 2.19 10.59
C MET A 84 21.85 3.49 11.39
N ASN A 85 22.93 4.25 11.60
CA ASN A 85 22.89 5.53 12.29
C ASN A 85 22.03 6.56 11.54
N PHE A 86 22.20 6.65 10.22
CA PHE A 86 21.35 7.48 9.39
C PHE A 86 19.88 7.07 9.50
N SER A 87 19.59 5.77 9.38
CA SER A 87 18.22 5.25 9.45
C SER A 87 17.54 5.60 10.78
N ASN A 88 18.24 5.40 11.90
CA ASN A 88 17.74 5.73 13.22
C ASN A 88 17.49 7.24 13.38
N LYS A 89 18.42 8.09 12.89
CA LYS A 89 18.27 9.54 12.92
C LYS A 89 17.10 10.01 12.05
N PHE A 90 16.96 9.45 10.85
CA PHE A 90 15.86 9.76 9.94
C PHE A 90 14.51 9.42 10.58
N LEU A 91 14.37 8.20 11.11
CA LEU A 91 13.13 7.73 11.77
C LEU A 91 12.76 8.52 13.04
N LYS A 92 13.75 9.07 13.75
CA LYS A 92 13.51 9.94 14.91
C LYS A 92 12.99 11.31 14.51
N ASN A 93 13.39 11.81 13.34
CA ASN A 93 13.10 13.17 12.90
C ASN A 93 11.85 13.29 12.02
N ILE A 94 11.35 12.17 11.47
CA ILE A 94 10.16 12.17 10.62
C ILE A 94 8.90 12.03 11.45
N ASP A 95 7.86 12.80 11.11
CA ASP A 95 6.53 12.60 11.69
C ASP A 95 5.86 11.36 11.07
N LYS A 96 5.97 10.25 11.77
CA LYS A 96 5.46 8.95 11.32
C LYS A 96 3.94 8.94 11.16
N SER A 97 3.22 9.75 11.94
CA SER A 97 1.75 9.78 11.92
C SER A 97 1.19 10.31 10.60
N LYS A 98 1.99 11.08 9.86
CA LYS A 98 1.59 11.66 8.57
C LYS A 98 1.87 10.75 7.38
N ILE A 99 2.64 9.68 7.55
CA ILE A 99 3.01 8.78 6.43
C ILE A 99 1.88 7.78 6.20
N ASN A 100 1.31 7.79 4.99
CA ASN A 100 0.23 6.89 4.60
C ASN A 100 0.70 5.70 3.76
N GLY A 101 1.90 5.77 3.18
CA GLY A 101 2.52 4.70 2.41
C GLY A 101 3.98 4.99 2.08
N ILE A 102 4.70 3.96 1.62
CA ILE A 102 6.14 4.05 1.33
C ILE A 102 6.42 3.40 -0.04
N ILE A 103 7.19 4.09 -0.89
CA ILE A 103 7.67 3.56 -2.18
C ILE A 103 9.19 3.61 -2.20
N LEU A 104 9.84 2.45 -2.24
CA LEU A 104 11.29 2.34 -2.19
C LEU A 104 11.87 1.84 -3.51
N LYS A 105 13.16 2.11 -3.75
CA LYS A 105 13.89 1.58 -4.90
C LYS A 105 14.07 0.07 -4.78
N GLY A 106 13.45 -0.68 -5.67
CA GLY A 106 13.54 -2.13 -5.72
C GLY A 106 14.96 -2.64 -5.93
N ARG A 107 15.31 -3.76 -5.29
CA ARG A 107 16.59 -4.48 -5.39
C ARG A 107 17.82 -3.69 -4.96
N SER A 108 17.67 -2.51 -4.37
CA SER A 108 18.77 -1.73 -3.81
C SER A 108 19.25 -2.36 -2.51
N PRO A 109 20.57 -2.46 -2.25
CA PRO A 109 21.11 -2.97 -0.99
C PRO A 109 20.76 -2.05 0.21
N SER A 110 20.35 -0.83 -0.06
CA SER A 110 19.89 0.15 0.94
C SER A 110 18.36 0.17 1.04
N CYS A 111 17.66 0.34 -0.09
CA CYS A 111 16.21 0.62 -0.16
C CYS A 111 15.34 -0.58 -0.56
N GLY A 112 15.89 -1.67 -1.09
CA GLY A 112 15.10 -2.79 -1.59
C GLY A 112 14.29 -3.49 -0.51
N ILE A 113 12.98 -3.59 -0.68
CA ILE A 113 12.10 -4.26 0.30
C ILE A 113 12.24 -5.77 0.27
N LYS A 114 12.64 -6.32 -0.89
CA LYS A 114 12.90 -7.74 -1.12
C LYS A 114 13.76 -7.93 -2.37
N ASP A 115 14.10 -9.18 -2.69
CA ASP A 115 14.88 -9.58 -3.86
C ASP A 115 16.28 -8.93 -3.91
N VAL A 116 16.82 -8.51 -2.78
CA VAL A 116 18.17 -7.99 -2.65
C VAL A 116 19.16 -9.15 -2.55
N LYS A 117 20.19 -9.11 -3.37
CA LYS A 117 21.21 -10.16 -3.41
C LYS A 117 22.17 -10.04 -2.24
N LEU A 118 22.37 -11.14 -1.52
CA LEU A 118 23.40 -11.30 -0.51
C LEU A 118 24.57 -12.12 -1.11
N TYR A 119 25.77 -11.61 -1.01
CA TYR A 119 26.98 -12.23 -1.53
C TYR A 119 27.85 -12.75 -0.38
N ASN A 120 28.64 -13.79 -0.63
CA ASN A 120 29.58 -14.32 0.37
C ASN A 120 30.81 -13.43 0.57
N ASN A 121 31.16 -12.58 -0.42
CA ASN A 121 32.33 -11.70 -0.36
C ASN A 121 32.21 -10.54 -1.34
N ILE A 122 33.22 -9.66 -1.39
CA ILE A 122 33.44 -8.62 -2.39
C ILE A 122 33.95 -9.20 -3.72
N GLY A 123 33.95 -8.42 -4.78
CA GLY A 123 34.47 -8.81 -6.10
C GLY A 123 33.60 -9.84 -6.82
N LYS A 124 34.21 -10.83 -7.46
CA LYS A 124 33.53 -11.94 -8.15
C LYS A 124 33.06 -12.99 -7.14
N ALA A 125 32.04 -12.67 -6.38
CA ALA A 125 31.55 -13.50 -5.29
C ALA A 125 30.22 -14.21 -5.66
N SER A 126 30.00 -15.39 -5.08
CA SER A 126 28.77 -16.14 -5.25
C SER A 126 27.62 -15.49 -4.49
N ILE A 127 26.41 -15.57 -5.03
CA ILE A 127 25.19 -15.16 -4.36
C ILE A 127 24.76 -16.28 -3.41
N ILE A 128 24.64 -15.96 -2.12
CA ILE A 128 24.18 -16.90 -1.09
C ILE A 128 22.64 -16.93 -1.09
N ASN A 129 22.03 -15.74 -1.10
CA ASN A 129 20.60 -15.60 -1.00
C ASN A 129 20.14 -14.42 -1.90
N ARG A 130 18.93 -14.55 -2.48
CA ARG A 130 18.32 -13.53 -3.33
C ARG A 130 17.08 -12.90 -2.72
N ASN A 131 16.76 -13.26 -1.47
CA ASN A 131 15.49 -12.88 -0.83
C ASN A 131 15.72 -12.03 0.41
N ASN A 132 16.72 -11.13 0.35
CA ASN A 132 16.99 -10.19 1.42
C ASN A 132 16.33 -8.84 1.13
N SER A 133 16.34 -7.97 2.14
CA SER A 133 16.00 -6.56 2.04
C SER A 133 17.20 -5.67 2.36
N GLY A 134 17.18 -4.44 1.86
CA GLY A 134 18.20 -3.45 2.12
C GLY A 134 18.15 -2.95 3.59
N ILE A 135 19.29 -2.48 4.10
CA ILE A 135 19.44 -2.11 5.53
C ILE A 135 18.46 -1.00 5.94
N PHE A 136 18.31 0.05 5.14
CA PHE A 136 17.34 1.12 5.40
C PHE A 136 15.90 0.63 5.28
N ALA A 137 15.61 -0.18 4.26
CA ALA A 137 14.28 -0.75 4.07
C ALA A 137 13.85 -1.65 5.24
N GLN A 138 14.73 -2.45 5.81
CA GLN A 138 14.44 -3.26 7.00
C GLN A 138 13.99 -2.41 8.18
N LYS A 139 14.68 -1.29 8.43
CA LYS A 139 14.29 -0.35 9.48
C LYS A 139 12.92 0.25 9.24
N LEU A 140 12.63 0.68 8.00
CA LEU A 140 11.31 1.19 7.64
C LEU A 140 10.22 0.13 7.80
N MET A 141 10.44 -1.09 7.33
CA MET A 141 9.45 -2.18 7.46
C MET A 141 9.15 -2.54 8.91
N THR A 142 10.13 -2.44 9.80
CA THR A 142 9.94 -2.67 11.24
C THR A 142 9.11 -1.55 11.88
N GLU A 143 9.39 -0.30 11.51
CA GLU A 143 8.75 0.88 12.12
C GLU A 143 7.37 1.19 11.55
N PHE A 144 7.14 0.86 10.28
CA PHE A 144 5.91 1.13 9.53
C PHE A 144 5.17 -0.16 9.12
N GLY A 145 5.12 -1.15 10.00
CA GLY A 145 4.46 -2.43 9.70
C GLY A 145 2.94 -2.34 9.51
N ASP A 146 2.34 -1.20 9.80
CA ASP A 146 0.91 -0.92 9.74
C ASP A 146 0.46 -0.12 8.49
N ILE A 147 1.39 0.25 7.59
CA ILE A 147 1.09 0.94 6.34
C ILE A 147 1.67 0.20 5.13
N PRO A 148 1.18 0.47 3.89
CA PRO A 148 1.69 -0.21 2.71
C PRO A 148 3.11 0.25 2.34
N ILE A 149 3.98 -0.73 2.07
CA ILE A 149 5.34 -0.51 1.59
C ILE A 149 5.53 -1.33 0.31
N GLU A 150 5.86 -0.67 -0.80
CA GLU A 150 6.10 -1.31 -2.09
C GLU A 150 7.34 -0.73 -2.79
N ASP A 151 7.75 -1.37 -3.88
CA ASP A 151 8.77 -0.82 -4.78
C ASP A 151 8.20 -0.47 -6.16
N GLU A 152 8.88 0.41 -6.87
CA GLU A 152 8.46 0.93 -8.18
C GLU A 152 8.27 -0.19 -9.20
N GLY A 153 9.13 -1.21 -9.17
CA GLY A 153 9.05 -2.32 -10.10
C GLY A 153 7.83 -3.21 -9.85
N ARG A 154 7.41 -3.38 -8.59
CA ARG A 154 6.21 -4.16 -8.23
C ARG A 154 4.93 -3.38 -8.51
N LEU A 155 4.95 -2.06 -8.38
CA LEU A 155 3.81 -1.21 -8.72
C LEU A 155 3.47 -1.20 -10.21
N THR A 156 4.31 -1.78 -11.09
CA THR A 156 3.94 -2.05 -12.48
C THR A 156 2.91 -3.16 -12.62
N ASN A 157 2.69 -4.00 -11.60
CA ASN A 157 1.62 -4.99 -11.56
C ASN A 157 0.32 -4.34 -11.11
N TYR A 158 -0.75 -4.53 -11.90
CA TYR A 158 -2.06 -3.95 -11.65
C TYR A 158 -2.60 -4.24 -10.25
N ASN A 159 -2.64 -5.52 -9.83
CA ASN A 159 -3.23 -5.91 -8.56
C ASN A 159 -2.44 -5.39 -7.35
N ILE A 160 -1.10 -5.32 -7.45
CA ILE A 160 -0.24 -4.76 -6.41
C ILE A 160 -0.47 -3.26 -6.29
N ARG A 161 -0.56 -2.57 -7.42
CA ARG A 161 -0.79 -1.13 -7.50
C ARG A 161 -2.16 -0.74 -6.93
N GLU A 162 -3.23 -1.44 -7.34
CA GLU A 162 -4.59 -1.24 -6.81
C GLU A 162 -4.65 -1.43 -5.29
N LYS A 163 -4.04 -2.52 -4.79
CA LYS A 163 -3.96 -2.79 -3.36
C LYS A 163 -3.20 -1.69 -2.61
N PHE A 164 -2.05 -1.27 -3.13
CA PHE A 164 -1.22 -0.23 -2.54
C PHE A 164 -2.01 1.09 -2.43
N LEU A 165 -2.61 1.53 -3.52
CA LEU A 165 -3.41 2.77 -3.55
C LEU A 165 -4.61 2.69 -2.61
N THR A 166 -5.36 1.60 -2.65
CA THR A 166 -6.51 1.38 -1.75
C THR A 166 -6.09 1.51 -0.28
N TRP A 167 -4.94 0.94 0.09
CA TRP A 167 -4.47 0.99 1.47
C TRP A 167 -3.94 2.38 1.85
N VAL A 168 -3.19 3.05 0.98
CA VAL A 168 -2.73 4.44 1.17
C VAL A 168 -3.90 5.37 1.45
N TYR A 169 -4.94 5.34 0.59
CA TYR A 169 -6.10 6.22 0.75
C TYR A 169 -7.01 5.82 1.93
N ALA A 170 -7.08 4.54 2.27
CA ALA A 170 -7.78 4.12 3.49
C ALA A 170 -7.09 4.65 4.76
N ASN A 171 -5.75 4.57 4.82
CA ASN A 171 -4.98 5.15 5.93
C ASN A 171 -5.16 6.67 6.00
N TYR A 172 -5.06 7.35 4.86
CA TYR A 172 -5.27 8.80 4.80
C TYR A 172 -6.67 9.19 5.30
N ASN A 173 -7.72 8.52 4.83
CA ASN A 173 -9.08 8.80 5.29
C ASN A 173 -9.27 8.46 6.77
N TYR A 174 -8.50 7.51 7.32
CA TYR A 174 -8.53 7.17 8.74
C TYR A 174 -7.85 8.22 9.62
N THR A 175 -6.94 9.04 9.08
CA THR A 175 -6.32 10.15 9.85
C THR A 175 -7.38 11.13 10.39
N THR A 176 -8.46 11.33 9.66
CA THR A 176 -9.59 12.16 10.15
C THR A 176 -10.21 11.60 11.44
N VAL A 177 -10.25 10.26 11.59
CA VAL A 177 -10.74 9.62 12.83
C VAL A 177 -9.74 9.83 13.97
N GLU A 178 -8.44 9.69 13.67
CA GLU A 178 -7.35 9.85 14.64
C GLU A 178 -7.23 11.30 15.12
N GLU A 179 -7.44 12.28 14.24
CA GLU A 179 -7.37 13.71 14.57
C GLU A 179 -8.59 14.20 15.34
N LYS A 180 -9.79 13.87 14.84
CA LYS A 180 -11.05 14.35 15.45
C LYS A 180 -11.44 13.60 16.72
N LYS A 181 -10.91 12.40 16.93
CA LYS A 181 -11.19 11.54 18.10
C LYS A 181 -12.69 11.49 18.44
N SER A 182 -13.50 11.13 17.44
CA SER A 182 -14.95 11.14 17.55
C SER A 182 -15.54 9.77 17.21
N VAL A 183 -16.42 9.26 18.06
CA VAL A 183 -17.21 8.04 17.78
C VAL A 183 -17.98 8.18 16.47
N ARG A 184 -18.51 9.36 16.18
CA ARG A 184 -19.23 9.64 14.92
C ARG A 184 -18.34 9.46 13.71
N GLU A 185 -17.10 9.95 13.72
CA GLU A 185 -16.16 9.79 12.59
C GLU A 185 -15.75 8.32 12.43
N LEU A 186 -15.54 7.61 13.53
CA LEU A 186 -15.23 6.17 13.48
C LEU A 186 -16.39 5.35 12.88
N VAL A 187 -17.64 5.63 13.29
CA VAL A 187 -18.85 5.01 12.74
C VAL A 187 -18.99 5.35 11.26
N LYS A 188 -18.77 6.61 10.87
CA LYS A 188 -18.82 7.06 9.48
C LYS A 188 -17.79 6.30 8.63
N PHE A 189 -16.54 6.24 9.07
CA PHE A 189 -15.49 5.50 8.39
C PHE A 189 -15.87 4.03 8.22
N GLN A 190 -16.26 3.33 9.29
CA GLN A 190 -16.69 1.93 9.24
C GLN A 190 -17.86 1.72 8.27
N SER A 191 -18.82 2.64 8.24
CA SER A 191 -19.97 2.58 7.32
C SER A 191 -19.52 2.68 5.86
N GLN A 192 -18.69 3.65 5.51
CA GLN A 192 -18.20 3.89 4.17
C GLN A 192 -17.27 2.77 3.65
N TYR A 193 -16.49 2.14 4.53
CA TYR A 193 -15.52 1.10 4.21
C TYR A 193 -16.06 -0.33 4.33
N LYS A 194 -17.33 -0.50 4.77
CA LYS A 194 -17.91 -1.81 5.10
C LYS A 194 -17.72 -2.85 3.99
N TYR A 195 -18.10 -2.54 2.77
CA TYR A 195 -18.05 -3.50 1.66
C TYR A 195 -16.64 -3.68 1.10
N LEU A 196 -15.83 -2.64 1.10
CA LEU A 196 -14.41 -2.76 0.77
C LEU A 196 -13.72 -3.73 1.75
N LEU A 197 -13.89 -3.53 3.06
CA LEU A 197 -13.31 -4.41 4.08
C LEU A 197 -13.86 -5.85 4.01
N MET A 198 -15.13 -6.02 3.63
CA MET A 198 -15.73 -7.33 3.40
C MET A 198 -15.06 -8.07 2.23
N ALA A 199 -14.70 -7.38 1.14
CA ALA A 199 -13.97 -7.96 0.02
C ALA A 199 -12.57 -8.45 0.43
N TYR A 200 -11.91 -7.75 1.37
CA TYR A 200 -10.62 -8.18 1.92
C TYR A 200 -10.76 -9.32 2.93
N SER A 201 -11.67 -9.21 3.90
CA SER A 201 -11.91 -10.22 4.94
C SER A 201 -13.25 -10.04 5.62
N PRO A 202 -14.26 -10.88 5.32
CA PRO A 202 -15.57 -10.82 5.99
C PRO A 202 -15.46 -10.98 7.52
N ALA A 203 -14.55 -11.82 8.00
CA ALA A 203 -14.35 -12.05 9.43
C ALA A 203 -13.84 -10.79 10.13
N ARG A 204 -12.79 -10.16 9.58
CA ARG A 204 -12.23 -8.91 10.14
C ARG A 204 -13.17 -7.72 9.97
N GLN A 205 -13.95 -7.66 8.90
CA GLN A 205 -14.99 -6.65 8.75
C GLN A 205 -16.02 -6.74 9.89
N LYS A 206 -16.41 -7.96 10.30
CA LYS A 206 -17.29 -8.16 11.47
C LYS A 206 -16.60 -7.80 12.79
N GLU A 207 -15.30 -8.11 12.93
CA GLU A 207 -14.47 -7.72 14.07
C GLU A 207 -14.43 -6.19 14.21
N LEU A 208 -14.10 -5.48 13.14
CA LEU A 208 -14.11 -4.02 13.08
C LEU A 208 -15.48 -3.43 13.45
N GLY A 209 -16.57 -4.04 12.97
CA GLY A 209 -17.93 -3.65 13.35
C GLY A 209 -18.22 -3.82 14.84
N LYS A 210 -17.69 -4.86 15.50
CA LYS A 210 -17.81 -5.06 16.95
C LYS A 210 -17.02 -4.01 17.73
N ILE A 211 -15.77 -3.70 17.30
CA ILE A 211 -14.95 -2.65 17.91
C ILE A 211 -15.68 -1.32 17.87
N VAL A 212 -16.27 -0.96 16.74
CA VAL A 212 -17.07 0.28 16.63
C VAL A 212 -18.33 0.23 17.52
N GLY A 213 -19.01 -0.94 17.57
CA GLY A 213 -20.22 -1.12 18.40
C GLY A 213 -19.97 -1.00 19.92
N SER A 214 -18.75 -1.27 20.37
CA SER A 214 -18.32 -1.11 21.78
C SER A 214 -17.70 0.26 22.09
N ALA A 215 -17.54 1.14 21.09
CA ALA A 215 -16.89 2.44 21.27
C ALA A 215 -17.68 3.34 22.23
N SER A 216 -16.98 3.88 23.21
CA SER A 216 -17.52 4.87 24.16
C SER A 216 -16.57 6.07 24.26
N LYS A 217 -17.04 7.20 24.76
CA LYS A 217 -16.18 8.37 24.98
C LYS A 217 -15.00 8.06 25.91
N ALA A 218 -15.20 7.18 26.91
CA ALA A 218 -14.17 6.83 27.89
C ALA A 218 -13.05 5.96 27.31
N SER A 219 -13.36 5.09 26.34
CA SER A 219 -12.42 4.13 25.73
C SER A 219 -11.99 4.51 24.30
N LEU A 220 -12.37 5.70 23.82
CA LEU A 220 -12.26 6.03 22.40
C LEU A 220 -10.83 6.00 21.85
N ASN A 221 -9.84 6.47 22.61
CA ASN A 221 -8.45 6.45 22.16
C ASN A 221 -7.95 5.02 21.95
N ASP A 222 -8.22 4.10 22.88
CA ASP A 222 -7.83 2.70 22.78
C ASP A 222 -8.59 2.02 21.64
N THR A 223 -9.87 2.33 21.48
CA THR A 223 -10.72 1.84 20.39
C THR A 223 -10.19 2.25 19.00
N ILE A 224 -9.73 3.51 18.85
CA ILE A 224 -9.12 4.00 17.59
C ILE A 224 -7.82 3.23 17.28
N VAL A 225 -6.98 3.02 18.27
CA VAL A 225 -5.73 2.27 18.09
C VAL A 225 -6.02 0.81 17.73
N GLU A 226 -6.90 0.15 18.45
CA GLU A 226 -7.32 -1.24 18.18
C GLU A 226 -7.91 -1.37 16.76
N TYR A 227 -8.83 -0.47 16.39
CA TYR A 227 -9.42 -0.44 15.08
C TYR A 227 -8.34 -0.30 13.97
N LYS A 228 -7.38 0.62 14.13
CA LYS A 228 -6.29 0.81 13.17
C LYS A 228 -5.46 -0.46 12.97
N GLN A 229 -5.15 -1.17 14.05
CA GLN A 229 -4.40 -2.43 13.99
C GLN A 229 -5.16 -3.51 13.19
N VAL A 230 -6.45 -3.67 13.41
CA VAL A 230 -7.28 -4.63 12.67
C VAL A 230 -7.48 -4.18 11.23
N LEU A 231 -7.63 -2.87 10.96
CA LEU A 231 -7.72 -2.29 9.63
C LEU A 231 -6.46 -2.61 8.81
N SER A 232 -5.28 -2.32 9.35
CA SER A 232 -3.99 -2.64 8.74
C SER A 232 -3.84 -4.13 8.43
N LYS A 233 -4.11 -5.00 9.40
CA LYS A 233 -4.12 -6.45 9.20
C LYS A 233 -5.13 -6.90 8.13
N THR A 234 -6.21 -6.16 7.94
CA THR A 234 -7.19 -6.45 6.90
C THR A 234 -6.65 -6.11 5.52
N LEU A 235 -6.15 -4.88 5.35
CA LEU A 235 -5.67 -4.33 4.09
C LEU A 235 -4.32 -4.91 3.65
N SER A 236 -3.51 -5.47 4.57
CA SER A 236 -2.27 -6.17 4.23
C SER A 236 -2.50 -7.44 3.39
N ASN A 237 -3.70 -8.03 3.44
CA ASN A 237 -4.08 -9.13 2.57
C ASN A 237 -4.51 -8.63 1.18
N SER A 238 -4.60 -9.54 0.23
CA SER A 238 -5.21 -9.25 -1.07
C SER A 238 -6.66 -9.73 -1.10
N PRO A 239 -7.57 -9.01 -1.78
CA PRO A 239 -8.91 -9.51 -2.04
C PRO A 239 -8.85 -10.84 -2.79
N ARG A 240 -9.81 -11.73 -2.53
CA ARG A 240 -9.92 -13.02 -3.21
C ARG A 240 -11.25 -13.08 -3.99
N PRO A 241 -11.28 -13.69 -5.19
CA PRO A 241 -12.48 -13.72 -6.02
C PRO A 241 -13.74 -14.16 -5.28
N MET A 242 -13.66 -15.22 -4.45
CA MET A 242 -14.81 -15.71 -3.67
C MET A 242 -15.30 -14.71 -2.61
N ARG A 243 -14.41 -13.91 -2.03
CA ARG A 243 -14.81 -12.85 -1.08
C ARG A 243 -15.48 -11.69 -1.81
N ASN A 244 -14.99 -11.34 -3.00
CA ASN A 244 -15.63 -10.36 -3.86
C ASN A 244 -17.04 -10.82 -4.26
N VAL A 245 -17.20 -12.09 -4.66
CA VAL A 245 -18.53 -12.64 -4.97
C VAL A 245 -19.48 -12.55 -3.78
N ASN A 246 -19.03 -12.95 -2.58
CA ASN A 246 -19.83 -12.82 -1.36
C ASN A 246 -20.24 -11.36 -1.10
N MET A 247 -19.30 -10.42 -1.21
CA MET A 247 -19.56 -9.00 -1.02
C MET A 247 -20.56 -8.47 -2.06
N LEU A 248 -20.39 -8.83 -3.35
CA LEU A 248 -21.29 -8.44 -4.44
C LEU A 248 -22.71 -9.00 -4.24
N LEU A 249 -22.86 -10.22 -3.73
CA LEU A 249 -24.16 -10.79 -3.36
C LEU A 249 -24.84 -10.03 -2.22
N HIS A 250 -24.07 -9.57 -1.23
CA HIS A 250 -24.61 -8.68 -0.19
C HIS A 250 -25.10 -7.34 -0.77
N LEU A 251 -24.35 -6.73 -1.70
CA LEU A 251 -24.77 -5.50 -2.38
C LEU A 251 -26.00 -5.73 -3.27
N PHE A 252 -26.03 -6.83 -4.02
CA PHE A 252 -27.18 -7.25 -4.83
C PHE A 252 -28.45 -7.38 -4.02
N GLY A 253 -28.35 -7.86 -2.78
CA GLY A 253 -29.48 -8.03 -1.87
C GLY A 253 -30.30 -6.73 -1.65
N TYR A 254 -29.66 -5.54 -1.74
CA TYR A 254 -30.36 -4.26 -1.62
C TYR A 254 -31.39 -4.01 -2.70
N PHE A 255 -31.18 -4.58 -3.88
CA PHE A 255 -32.01 -4.34 -5.06
C PHE A 255 -32.88 -5.54 -5.45
N SER A 256 -32.80 -6.63 -4.68
CA SER A 256 -33.41 -7.92 -5.04
C SER A 256 -34.94 -7.86 -5.22
N ARG A 257 -35.62 -6.86 -4.66
CA ARG A 257 -37.07 -6.68 -4.78
C ARG A 257 -37.46 -5.80 -5.97
N GLU A 258 -36.60 -4.88 -6.38
CA GLU A 258 -36.83 -3.88 -7.43
C GLU A 258 -36.43 -4.38 -8.83
N LEU A 259 -35.54 -5.38 -8.91
CA LEU A 259 -35.01 -5.89 -10.17
C LEU A 259 -35.94 -6.90 -10.84
N SER A 260 -35.99 -6.88 -12.17
CA SER A 260 -36.68 -7.89 -12.99
C SER A 260 -35.97 -9.26 -12.90
N LYS A 261 -36.66 -10.30 -13.39
CA LYS A 261 -36.04 -11.64 -13.45
C LYS A 261 -34.82 -11.67 -14.38
N GLU A 262 -34.90 -10.95 -15.50
CA GLU A 262 -33.85 -10.85 -16.50
C GLU A 262 -32.61 -10.11 -15.95
N GLU A 263 -32.80 -9.01 -15.24
CA GLU A 263 -31.70 -8.27 -14.58
C GLU A 263 -30.98 -9.14 -13.54
N LYS A 264 -31.74 -9.89 -12.72
CA LYS A 264 -31.18 -10.84 -11.73
C LYS A 264 -30.40 -11.95 -12.41
N ALA A 265 -30.96 -12.55 -13.46
CA ALA A 265 -30.32 -13.63 -14.20
C ALA A 265 -29.01 -13.13 -14.86
N PHE A 266 -29.04 -11.96 -15.49
CA PHE A 266 -27.87 -11.36 -16.09
C PHE A 266 -26.74 -11.08 -15.07
N PHE A 267 -27.10 -10.56 -13.89
CA PHE A 267 -26.11 -10.29 -12.85
C PHE A 267 -25.48 -11.56 -12.30
N LEU A 268 -26.29 -12.60 -12.05
CA LEU A 268 -25.79 -13.89 -11.55
C LEU A 268 -24.88 -14.58 -12.58
N ASP A 269 -25.23 -14.55 -13.86
CA ASP A 269 -24.37 -15.01 -14.96
C ASP A 269 -23.06 -14.21 -15.02
N THR A 270 -23.12 -12.89 -14.81
CA THR A 270 -21.92 -12.03 -14.75
C THR A 270 -21.03 -12.39 -13.55
N LEU A 271 -21.61 -12.70 -12.39
CA LEU A 271 -20.85 -13.18 -11.21
C LEU A 271 -20.17 -14.53 -11.50
N GLU A 272 -20.87 -15.46 -12.16
CA GLU A 272 -20.28 -16.73 -12.56
C GLU A 272 -19.12 -16.53 -13.54
N LYS A 273 -19.28 -15.67 -14.53
CA LYS A 273 -18.20 -15.28 -15.47
C LYS A 273 -17.00 -14.66 -14.73
N TYR A 274 -17.23 -13.79 -13.74
CA TYR A 274 -16.17 -13.25 -12.91
C TYR A 274 -15.44 -14.34 -12.11
N GLN A 275 -16.21 -15.23 -11.47
CA GLN A 275 -15.68 -16.36 -10.70
C GLN A 275 -14.78 -17.26 -11.56
N ASN A 276 -15.19 -17.49 -12.81
CA ASN A 276 -14.47 -18.25 -13.81
C ASN A 276 -13.37 -17.44 -14.54
N LYS A 277 -13.02 -16.23 -14.05
CA LYS A 277 -11.99 -15.32 -14.60
C LYS A 277 -12.22 -14.91 -16.07
N LYS A 278 -13.46 -14.94 -16.56
CA LYS A 278 -13.85 -14.55 -17.92
C LYS A 278 -14.09 -13.04 -18.05
N VAL A 279 -14.36 -12.38 -16.92
CA VAL A 279 -14.56 -10.92 -16.87
C VAL A 279 -13.85 -10.33 -15.64
N PRO A 280 -13.45 -9.05 -15.68
CA PRO A 280 -12.80 -8.40 -14.55
C PRO A 280 -13.81 -8.07 -13.43
N PHE A 281 -13.28 -7.84 -12.22
CA PHE A 281 -14.07 -7.46 -11.03
C PHE A 281 -14.89 -6.18 -11.23
N SER A 282 -14.35 -5.23 -11.98
CA SER A 282 -15.02 -3.96 -12.28
C SER A 282 -16.39 -4.13 -12.96
N LEU A 283 -16.57 -5.20 -13.76
CA LEU A 283 -17.83 -5.39 -14.48
C LEU A 283 -19.04 -5.62 -13.55
N PRO A 284 -19.07 -6.65 -12.68
CA PRO A 284 -20.21 -6.83 -11.75
C PRO A 284 -20.31 -5.66 -10.76
N LEU A 285 -19.20 -5.03 -10.36
CA LEU A 285 -19.22 -3.87 -9.47
C LEU A 285 -19.91 -2.66 -10.14
N THR A 286 -19.66 -2.42 -11.42
CA THR A 286 -20.28 -1.34 -12.19
C THR A 286 -21.78 -1.55 -12.34
N ILE A 287 -22.26 -2.79 -12.52
CA ILE A 287 -23.68 -3.11 -12.55
C ILE A 287 -24.35 -2.71 -11.23
N ILE A 288 -23.75 -3.09 -10.08
CA ILE A 288 -24.25 -2.68 -8.75
C ILE A 288 -24.28 -1.16 -8.60
N LYS A 289 -23.20 -0.46 -9.03
CA LYS A 289 -23.14 1.01 -8.98
C LYS A 289 -24.25 1.66 -9.83
N SER A 290 -24.54 1.11 -11.03
CA SER A 290 -25.63 1.61 -11.87
C SER A 290 -27.01 1.47 -11.20
N TRP A 291 -27.25 0.36 -10.50
CA TRP A 291 -28.48 0.19 -9.73
C TRP A 291 -28.55 1.13 -8.52
N ALA A 292 -27.42 1.36 -7.83
CA ALA A 292 -27.37 2.32 -6.74
C ALA A 292 -27.77 3.73 -7.21
N ILE A 293 -27.31 4.14 -8.41
CA ILE A 293 -27.73 5.40 -9.05
C ILE A 293 -29.22 5.35 -9.43
N ARG A 294 -29.65 4.31 -10.13
CA ARG A 294 -31.05 4.14 -10.58
C ARG A 294 -32.06 4.25 -9.45
N PHE A 295 -31.75 3.63 -8.33
CA PHE A 295 -32.66 3.55 -7.16
C PHE A 295 -32.34 4.59 -6.06
N ASN A 296 -31.47 5.58 -6.37
CA ASN A 296 -31.07 6.66 -5.46
C ASN A 296 -30.64 6.14 -4.06
N ASN A 297 -29.79 5.12 -4.04
CA ASN A 297 -29.30 4.55 -2.77
C ASN A 297 -28.01 5.25 -2.33
N ASP A 298 -28.14 6.37 -1.63
CA ASP A 298 -27.03 7.21 -1.16
C ASP A 298 -26.06 6.45 -0.26
N TYR A 299 -26.58 5.52 0.57
CA TYR A 299 -25.73 4.69 1.44
C TYR A 299 -24.76 3.84 0.63
N LEU A 300 -25.22 3.26 -0.48
CA LEU A 300 -24.35 2.46 -1.33
C LEU A 300 -23.43 3.35 -2.18
N LEU A 301 -23.92 4.48 -2.67
CA LEU A 301 -23.09 5.41 -3.45
C LEU A 301 -21.92 5.99 -2.63
N ASP A 302 -22.06 6.10 -1.31
CA ASP A 302 -21.00 6.56 -0.40
C ASP A 302 -19.96 5.46 -0.06
N GLN A 303 -20.16 4.22 -0.56
CA GLN A 303 -19.24 3.10 -0.28
C GLN A 303 -17.90 3.23 -1.03
N LYS A 304 -16.79 3.15 -0.30
CA LYS A 304 -15.43 3.23 -0.83
C LYS A 304 -15.02 2.06 -1.72
N ILE A 305 -15.82 1.01 -1.82
CA ILE A 305 -15.61 -0.07 -2.79
C ILE A 305 -15.77 0.40 -4.24
N PHE A 306 -16.57 1.43 -4.50
CA PHE A 306 -16.78 1.99 -5.84
C PHE A 306 -15.68 2.99 -6.25
N GLU A 307 -15.03 3.61 -5.27
CA GLU A 307 -13.97 4.59 -5.49
C GLU A 307 -13.08 4.65 -4.25
N SER A 308 -12.12 3.72 -4.17
CA SER A 308 -11.21 3.59 -3.03
C SER A 308 -10.05 4.60 -3.06
N PHE A 309 -9.75 5.16 -4.24
CA PHE A 309 -8.76 6.20 -4.50
C PHE A 309 -9.18 6.96 -5.80
N PRO A 310 -8.58 8.10 -6.15
CA PRO A 310 -8.94 8.88 -7.32
C PRO A 310 -8.91 8.07 -8.61
N ILE A 311 -9.98 8.17 -9.42
CA ILE A 311 -10.15 7.39 -10.66
C ILE A 311 -9.03 7.65 -11.68
N GLU A 312 -8.44 8.83 -11.65
CA GLU A 312 -7.33 9.22 -12.49
C GLU A 312 -6.08 8.37 -12.26
N LEU A 313 -5.93 7.78 -11.07
CA LEU A 313 -4.82 6.87 -10.74
C LEU A 313 -5.05 5.44 -11.22
N VAL A 314 -6.26 5.11 -11.67
CA VAL A 314 -6.51 3.80 -12.29
C VAL A 314 -5.72 3.69 -13.58
N ASP A 315 -4.95 2.62 -13.68
CA ASP A 315 -4.17 2.27 -14.87
C ASP A 315 -4.29 0.76 -15.07
N VAL A 316 -4.97 0.35 -16.12
CA VAL A 316 -5.24 -1.06 -16.43
C VAL A 316 -4.04 -1.78 -17.05
N THR A 317 -2.93 -1.08 -17.29
CA THR A 317 -1.69 -1.70 -17.75
C THR A 317 -1.14 -2.64 -16.70
N ASP A 318 -0.63 -3.79 -17.12
CA ASP A 318 -0.08 -4.82 -16.25
C ASP A 318 1.19 -5.40 -16.85
N SER A 319 2.26 -5.42 -16.09
CA SER A 319 3.52 -6.05 -16.48
C SER A 319 3.52 -7.56 -16.34
N GLY A 320 2.54 -8.15 -15.68
CA GLY A 320 2.51 -9.57 -15.30
C GLY A 320 3.59 -9.98 -14.28
N LYS A 321 4.37 -9.03 -13.77
CA LYS A 321 5.46 -9.28 -12.81
C LYS A 321 5.01 -9.05 -11.38
N GLY A 322 5.59 -9.81 -10.45
CA GLY A 322 5.38 -9.59 -9.01
C GLY A 322 4.25 -10.41 -8.39
N ILE A 323 3.65 -11.34 -9.15
CA ILE A 323 2.66 -12.31 -8.65
C ILE A 323 3.39 -13.43 -7.90
#